data_a38b0474e6803f0fc976c1c2662f64f1
#
_entry.id   a38b0474e6803f0fc976c1c2662f64f1
#
_cell.length_a   1.000
_cell.length_b   1.000
_cell.length_c   1.000
_cell.angle_alpha   90.00
_cell.angle_beta   90.00
_cell.angle_gamma   90.00
#
_symmetry.space_group_name_H-M   'P 1'
#
loop_
_entity.id
_entity.type
_entity.pdbx_description
1 polymer ?
#
loop_
_entity_poly.entity_id
_entity_poly.type
_entity_poly.pdbx_seq_one_letter_code
_entity_poly.pdbx_strand_id
1 'polypeptide(L)'
;KVFNFLSGYVQPDGLENMAISPIDLKETLLELIAREAEFARRGRQAEIWAKMNSLIDKDVIEALYAASQADVRINLVIRGICGLRPGIAGLSENIRVKSIVGRFLEHSRIVCFGNGFGLPSKRARVFISSADWMGRNLNRRVETLIECFNETVKAQITSQVMAANMADEAQSWLLQPDGRYLRYLPAGRDDLFSCHKFFMENPSLSGRGSAGARDVPALMHSTD
;
A
#
# COMPACT_ATOMS: atom_id res chain seq x y z
N LYS A 1 -0.55 -13.96 23.47
CA LYS A 1 -1.93 -13.44 23.44
C LYS A 1 -2.69 -13.95 22.19
N VAL A 2 -2.17 -13.84 20.97
CA VAL A 2 -2.85 -14.29 19.72
C VAL A 2 -3.21 -15.79 19.77
N PHE A 3 -2.30 -16.67 20.20
CA PHE A 3 -2.57 -18.11 20.34
C PHE A 3 -3.65 -18.39 21.38
N ASN A 4 -3.70 -17.65 22.47
CA ASN A 4 -4.73 -17.80 23.49
C ASN A 4 -6.12 -17.37 22.96
N PHE A 5 -6.16 -16.36 22.09
CA PHE A 5 -7.38 -15.97 21.39
C PHE A 5 -7.84 -17.08 20.42
N LEU A 6 -6.91 -17.61 19.61
CA LEU A 6 -7.21 -18.70 18.67
C LEU A 6 -7.71 -19.97 19.36
N SER A 7 -7.22 -20.24 20.56
CA SER A 7 -7.66 -21.39 21.38
C SER A 7 -8.91 -21.10 22.24
N GLY A 8 -9.50 -19.92 22.11
CA GLY A 8 -10.74 -19.54 22.81
C GLY A 8 -10.59 -19.20 24.30
N TYR A 9 -9.35 -19.05 24.79
CA TYR A 9 -9.10 -18.83 26.22
C TYR A 9 -9.25 -17.38 26.69
N VAL A 10 -8.96 -16.38 25.84
CA VAL A 10 -9.00 -14.95 26.24
C VAL A 10 -9.19 -14.06 25.03
N GLN A 11 -10.07 -13.04 25.13
CA GLN A 11 -10.01 -11.89 24.23
C GLN A 11 -8.80 -11.03 24.61
N PRO A 12 -7.90 -10.67 23.67
CA PRO A 12 -6.74 -9.86 23.99
C PRO A 12 -7.14 -8.41 24.26
N ASP A 13 -6.75 -7.88 25.39
CA ASP A 13 -6.78 -6.44 25.67
C ASP A 13 -5.65 -5.76 24.88
N GLY A 14 -5.87 -5.48 23.61
CA GLY A 14 -4.91 -4.83 22.73
C GLY A 14 -3.56 -5.55 22.55
N LEU A 15 -2.94 -5.34 21.41
CA LEU A 15 -1.57 -5.79 21.14
C LEU A 15 -0.75 -4.54 20.81
N GLU A 16 0.36 -4.32 21.51
CA GLU A 16 1.13 -3.06 21.43
C GLU A 16 1.57 -2.68 20.00
N ASN A 17 1.87 -3.66 19.14
CA ASN A 17 2.48 -3.45 17.83
C ASN A 17 1.80 -4.23 16.70
N MET A 18 0.60 -4.75 16.97
CA MET A 18 -0.13 -5.61 16.06
C MET A 18 -1.62 -5.42 16.26
N ALA A 19 -2.34 -5.22 15.18
CA ALA A 19 -3.79 -5.35 15.17
C ALA A 19 -4.20 -6.69 14.56
N ILE A 20 -5.30 -7.24 15.02
CA ILE A 20 -5.82 -8.53 14.56
C ILE A 20 -7.28 -8.43 14.15
N SER A 21 -7.65 -9.10 13.09
CA SER A 21 -9.04 -9.29 12.69
C SER A 21 -9.61 -10.53 13.44
N PRO A 22 -10.88 -10.51 13.85
CA PRO A 22 -11.91 -9.47 13.67
C PRO A 22 -11.98 -8.47 14.83
N ILE A 23 -10.94 -8.29 15.63
CA ILE A 23 -10.98 -7.52 16.88
C ILE A 23 -10.81 -6.02 16.59
N ASP A 24 -9.64 -5.60 16.12
CA ASP A 24 -9.21 -4.20 16.04
C ASP A 24 -8.51 -3.83 14.72
N LEU A 25 -8.20 -4.79 13.84
CA LEU A 25 -7.45 -4.53 12.60
C LEU A 25 -8.17 -3.52 11.70
N LYS A 26 -9.48 -3.69 11.49
CA LYS A 26 -10.25 -2.79 10.63
C LYS A 26 -10.31 -1.38 11.21
N GLU A 27 -10.59 -1.26 12.49
CA GLU A 27 -10.65 0.02 13.20
C GLU A 27 -9.30 0.74 13.14
N THR A 28 -8.22 0.04 13.47
CA THR A 28 -6.85 0.56 13.35
C THR A 28 -6.54 1.08 11.95
N LEU A 29 -6.94 0.34 10.91
CA LEU A 29 -6.74 0.75 9.52
C LEU A 29 -7.51 2.03 9.19
N LEU A 30 -8.78 2.12 9.59
CA LEU A 30 -9.62 3.30 9.37
C LEU A 30 -9.06 4.53 10.10
N GLU A 31 -8.60 4.37 11.33
CA GLU A 31 -7.93 5.43 12.10
C GLU A 31 -6.66 5.94 11.43
N LEU A 32 -5.84 5.04 10.88
CA LEU A 32 -4.61 5.40 10.16
C LEU A 32 -4.92 6.20 8.89
N ILE A 33 -5.95 5.82 8.14
CA ILE A 33 -6.42 6.55 6.94
C ILE A 33 -6.95 7.93 7.35
N ALA A 34 -7.78 8.01 8.40
CA ALA A 34 -8.33 9.26 8.89
C ALA A 34 -7.22 10.22 9.40
N ARG A 35 -6.16 9.68 10.00
CA ARG A 35 -5.00 10.44 10.46
C ARG A 35 -4.24 11.09 9.31
N GLU A 36 -4.06 10.40 8.18
CA GLU A 36 -3.47 11.01 6.98
C GLU A 36 -4.34 12.16 6.45
N ALA A 37 -5.66 11.99 6.42
CA ALA A 37 -6.58 13.06 6.04
C ALA A 37 -6.46 14.28 6.96
N GLU A 38 -6.25 14.06 8.26
CA GLU A 38 -6.05 15.16 9.21
C GLU A 38 -4.70 15.88 8.98
N PHE A 39 -3.63 15.15 8.63
CA PHE A 39 -2.37 15.78 8.24
C PHE A 39 -2.53 16.67 7.00
N ALA A 40 -3.25 16.19 5.98
CA ALA A 40 -3.53 16.96 4.77
C ALA A 40 -4.31 18.23 5.08
N ARG A 41 -5.40 18.15 5.87
CA ARG A 41 -6.20 19.33 6.29
C ARG A 41 -5.37 20.37 7.06
N ARG A 42 -4.29 19.96 7.71
CA ARG A 42 -3.33 20.85 8.39
C ARG A 42 -2.22 21.35 7.47
N GLY A 43 -2.33 21.16 6.16
CA GLY A 43 -1.34 21.58 5.17
C GLY A 43 -0.03 20.80 5.20
N ARG A 44 -0.01 19.60 5.82
CA ARG A 44 1.14 18.71 5.80
C ARG A 44 1.08 17.75 4.62
N GLN A 45 2.24 17.29 4.18
CA GLN A 45 2.30 16.24 3.18
C GLN A 45 1.63 14.96 3.72
N ALA A 46 0.64 14.46 2.99
CA ALA A 46 -0.10 13.26 3.37
C ALA A 46 -0.16 12.30 2.20
N GLU A 47 0.22 11.05 2.43
CA GLU A 47 0.31 10.07 1.38
C GLU A 47 0.10 8.64 1.90
N ILE A 48 -0.61 7.83 1.13
CA ILE A 48 -0.86 6.41 1.42
C ILE A 48 -0.39 5.58 0.23
N TRP A 49 0.48 4.61 0.49
CA TRP A 49 0.80 3.55 -0.46
C TRP A 49 0.30 2.22 0.08
N ALA A 50 -0.46 1.49 -0.71
CA ALA A 50 -0.90 0.15 -0.31
C ALA A 50 -0.77 -0.85 -1.46
N LYS A 51 -0.36 -2.06 -1.11
CA LYS A 51 -0.26 -3.20 -2.01
C LYS A 51 -0.96 -4.40 -1.40
N MET A 52 -1.84 -5.02 -2.17
CA MET A 52 -2.62 -6.19 -1.73
C MET A 52 -3.22 -6.94 -2.92
N ASN A 53 -3.93 -8.04 -2.65
CA ASN A 53 -4.61 -8.74 -3.74
C ASN A 53 -5.96 -8.11 -4.06
N SER A 54 -6.76 -7.73 -3.05
CA SER A 54 -8.15 -7.30 -3.27
C SER A 54 -8.58 -6.18 -2.32
N LEU A 55 -9.35 -5.23 -2.86
CA LEU A 55 -9.93 -4.11 -2.14
C LEU A 55 -11.42 -4.01 -2.48
N ILE A 56 -12.29 -4.50 -1.57
CA ILE A 56 -13.77 -4.45 -1.73
C ILE A 56 -14.51 -4.15 -0.43
N ASP A 57 -13.81 -3.91 0.69
CA ASP A 57 -14.47 -3.50 1.93
C ASP A 57 -15.01 -2.08 1.78
N LYS A 58 -16.32 -1.92 1.99
CA LYS A 58 -17.03 -0.66 1.78
C LYS A 58 -16.48 0.46 2.66
N ASP A 59 -16.29 0.20 3.96
CA ASP A 59 -15.90 1.24 4.90
C ASP A 59 -14.47 1.73 4.62
N VAL A 60 -13.59 0.83 4.22
CA VAL A 60 -12.21 1.18 3.79
C VAL A 60 -12.23 2.01 2.51
N ILE A 61 -13.07 1.65 1.52
CA ILE A 61 -13.21 2.42 0.27
C ILE A 61 -13.74 3.83 0.58
N GLU A 62 -14.75 3.96 1.41
CA GLU A 62 -15.30 5.25 1.82
C GLU A 62 -14.28 6.10 2.58
N ALA A 63 -13.47 5.49 3.45
CA ALA A 63 -12.39 6.18 4.16
C ALA A 63 -11.30 6.68 3.19
N LEU A 64 -10.93 5.90 2.16
CA LEU A 64 -9.99 6.32 1.12
C LEU A 64 -10.55 7.47 0.28
N TYR A 65 -11.84 7.45 -0.05
CA TYR A 65 -12.48 8.57 -0.74
C TYR A 65 -12.45 9.85 0.12
N ALA A 66 -12.80 9.75 1.40
CA ALA A 66 -12.74 10.88 2.32
C ALA A 66 -11.30 11.42 2.48
N ALA A 67 -10.29 10.55 2.48
CA ALA A 67 -8.89 10.94 2.51
C ALA A 67 -8.48 11.65 1.21
N SER A 68 -8.90 11.15 0.04
CA SER A 68 -8.67 11.80 -1.25
C SER A 68 -9.28 13.20 -1.32
N GLN A 69 -10.51 13.36 -0.83
CA GLN A 69 -11.19 14.66 -0.73
C GLN A 69 -10.50 15.65 0.23
N ALA A 70 -9.67 15.14 1.14
CA ALA A 70 -8.81 15.94 2.02
C ALA A 70 -7.39 16.15 1.46
N ASP A 71 -7.17 15.92 0.16
CA ASP A 71 -5.90 16.06 -0.54
C ASP A 71 -4.79 15.07 -0.13
N VAL A 72 -5.16 13.89 0.37
CA VAL A 72 -4.22 12.79 0.55
C VAL A 72 -3.92 12.13 -0.79
N ARG A 73 -2.66 12.04 -1.17
CA ARG A 73 -2.22 11.25 -2.34
C ARG A 73 -2.27 9.77 -2.02
N ILE A 74 -2.99 8.99 -2.82
CA ILE A 74 -3.20 7.57 -2.56
C ILE A 74 -2.81 6.76 -3.79
N ASN A 75 -1.80 5.91 -3.63
CA ASN A 75 -1.31 5.03 -4.68
C ASN A 75 -1.49 3.56 -4.26
N LEU A 76 -2.27 2.82 -5.02
CA LEU A 76 -2.65 1.45 -4.73
C LEU A 76 -2.14 0.49 -5.82
N VAL A 77 -1.56 -0.62 -5.39
CA VAL A 77 -1.21 -1.75 -6.25
C VAL A 77 -2.13 -2.92 -5.90
N ILE A 78 -3.15 -3.13 -6.71
CA ILE A 78 -4.19 -4.14 -6.47
C ILE A 78 -4.15 -5.18 -7.59
N ARG A 79 -3.76 -6.39 -7.25
CA ARG A 79 -3.57 -7.46 -8.23
C ARG A 79 -4.89 -8.08 -8.72
N GLY A 80 -5.88 -8.18 -7.86
CA GLY A 80 -7.16 -8.83 -8.12
C GLY A 80 -8.32 -7.82 -8.15
N ILE A 81 -9.37 -8.13 -7.41
CA ILE A 81 -10.61 -7.36 -7.42
C ILE A 81 -10.41 -6.01 -6.74
N CYS A 82 -10.80 -4.93 -7.42
CA CYS A 82 -10.86 -3.59 -6.86
C CYS A 82 -12.26 -3.00 -7.05
N GLY A 83 -12.96 -2.73 -5.94
CA GLY A 83 -14.27 -2.08 -5.94
C GLY A 83 -14.20 -0.55 -5.89
N LEU A 84 -13.00 0.00 -5.63
CA LEU A 84 -12.76 1.43 -5.63
C LEU A 84 -12.63 1.97 -7.05
N ARG A 85 -13.19 3.15 -7.32
CA ARG A 85 -13.04 3.87 -8.58
C ARG A 85 -12.11 5.07 -8.41
N PRO A 86 -10.92 5.07 -9.03
CA PRO A 86 -9.97 6.17 -8.97
C PRO A 86 -10.31 7.28 -9.97
N GLY A 87 -9.76 8.48 -9.75
CA GLY A 87 -9.78 9.57 -10.72
C GLY A 87 -11.16 10.21 -10.97
N ILE A 88 -12.12 10.03 -10.07
CA ILE A 88 -13.43 10.70 -10.15
C ILE A 88 -13.29 12.09 -9.53
N ALA A 89 -13.61 13.13 -10.31
CA ALA A 89 -13.55 14.52 -9.87
C ALA A 89 -14.42 14.77 -8.61
N GLY A 90 -13.84 15.44 -7.61
CA GLY A 90 -14.48 15.72 -6.33
C GLY A 90 -14.64 14.52 -5.40
N LEU A 91 -14.19 13.32 -5.79
CA LEU A 91 -14.28 12.11 -4.98
C LEU A 91 -12.93 11.41 -4.80
N SER A 92 -12.30 11.02 -5.89
CA SER A 92 -11.12 10.15 -5.87
C SER A 92 -10.02 10.61 -6.84
N GLU A 93 -9.96 11.88 -7.15
CA GLU A 93 -8.99 12.47 -8.07
C GLU A 93 -7.54 12.29 -7.61
N ASN A 94 -7.31 12.16 -6.30
CA ASN A 94 -6.00 11.92 -5.71
C ASN A 94 -5.69 10.42 -5.54
N ILE A 95 -6.55 9.52 -6.03
CA ILE A 95 -6.35 8.07 -5.96
C ILE A 95 -5.92 7.53 -7.31
N ARG A 96 -4.84 6.77 -7.30
CA ARG A 96 -4.37 6.01 -8.46
C ARG A 96 -4.33 4.53 -8.08
N VAL A 97 -4.82 3.68 -8.98
CA VAL A 97 -4.82 2.23 -8.79
C VAL A 97 -4.17 1.59 -10.00
N LYS A 98 -3.22 0.71 -9.75
CA LYS A 98 -2.64 -0.13 -10.80
C LYS A 98 -2.60 -1.60 -10.42
N SER A 99 -2.59 -2.46 -11.43
CA SER A 99 -2.30 -3.87 -11.32
C SER A 99 -1.01 -4.17 -12.08
N ILE A 100 -0.12 -4.97 -11.49
CA ILE A 100 1.12 -5.39 -12.13
C ILE A 100 0.95 -6.84 -12.55
N VAL A 101 0.98 -7.09 -13.86
CA VAL A 101 0.80 -8.42 -14.45
C VAL A 101 2.11 -8.84 -15.12
N GLY A 102 2.86 -9.71 -14.48
CA GLY A 102 4.17 -10.11 -14.92
C GLY A 102 4.54 -11.54 -14.53
N ARG A 103 5.85 -11.79 -14.41
CA ARG A 103 6.41 -13.11 -14.16
C ARG A 103 5.96 -13.72 -12.83
N PHE A 104 5.80 -12.90 -11.79
CA PHE A 104 5.46 -13.36 -10.45
C PHE A 104 4.02 -13.06 -10.09
N LEU A 105 3.39 -14.02 -9.43
CA LEU A 105 2.14 -13.82 -8.72
C LEU A 105 2.48 -13.35 -7.31
N GLU A 106 2.70 -12.06 -7.14
CA GLU A 106 3.04 -11.50 -5.84
C GLU A 106 1.87 -11.54 -4.86
N HIS A 107 2.16 -11.88 -3.62
CA HIS A 107 1.13 -12.06 -2.57
C HIS A 107 1.39 -11.20 -1.33
N SER A 108 2.35 -10.30 -1.40
CA SER A 108 2.64 -9.37 -0.30
C SER A 108 1.49 -8.39 -0.08
N ARG A 109 1.22 -8.10 1.18
CA ARG A 109 0.31 -7.05 1.59
C ARG A 109 1.06 -6.08 2.49
N ILE A 110 1.19 -4.88 2.00
CA ILE A 110 1.98 -3.82 2.61
C ILE A 110 1.15 -2.55 2.58
N VAL A 111 1.15 -1.80 3.67
CA VAL A 111 0.59 -0.45 3.69
C VAL A 111 1.55 0.52 4.36
N CYS A 112 1.74 1.68 3.74
CA CYS A 112 2.60 2.75 4.20
C CYS A 112 1.78 4.04 4.31
N PHE A 113 1.91 4.71 5.45
CA PHE A 113 1.33 6.02 5.72
C PHE A 113 2.45 7.03 5.88
N GLY A 114 2.37 8.16 5.19
CA GLY A 114 3.39 9.21 5.20
C GLY A 114 3.58 9.89 6.55
N ASN A 115 2.59 9.79 7.43
CA ASN A 115 2.61 10.35 8.78
C ASN A 115 2.92 11.86 8.81
N GLY A 116 2.42 12.58 7.80
CA GLY A 116 2.61 14.01 7.62
C GLY A 116 3.94 14.43 6.98
N PHE A 117 4.66 13.49 6.30
CA PHE A 117 5.96 13.74 5.66
C PHE A 117 6.05 13.22 4.21
N GLY A 118 4.94 12.73 3.66
CA GLY A 118 4.93 12.07 2.34
C GLY A 118 5.62 10.70 2.34
N LEU A 119 5.76 10.09 1.15
CA LEU A 119 6.42 8.81 0.94
C LEU A 119 7.37 8.89 -0.27
N PRO A 120 8.56 8.22 -0.21
CA PRO A 120 9.08 7.47 0.95
C PRO A 120 9.64 8.38 2.04
N SER A 121 9.51 8.00 3.31
CA SER A 121 10.01 8.77 4.45
C SER A 121 10.46 7.85 5.59
N LYS A 122 11.54 8.23 6.30
CA LYS A 122 11.96 7.56 7.54
C LYS A 122 10.91 7.68 8.65
N ARG A 123 10.06 8.71 8.61
CA ARG A 123 8.97 8.95 9.56
C ARG A 123 7.66 8.28 9.19
N ALA A 124 7.62 7.60 8.05
CA ALA A 124 6.47 6.83 7.64
C ALA A 124 6.13 5.73 8.65
N ARG A 125 4.85 5.44 8.78
CA ARG A 125 4.38 4.22 9.45
C ARG A 125 4.21 3.15 8.38
N VAL A 126 4.84 2.00 8.59
CA VAL A 126 4.90 0.92 7.62
C VAL A 126 4.38 -0.36 8.24
N PHE A 127 3.46 -1.01 7.57
CA PHE A 127 2.82 -2.22 8.05
C PHE A 127 2.91 -3.34 7.01
N ILE A 128 3.05 -4.56 7.50
CA ILE A 128 2.83 -5.79 6.74
C ILE A 128 1.59 -6.50 7.25
N SER A 129 0.83 -7.16 6.38
CA SER A 129 -0.42 -7.77 6.74
C SER A 129 -0.65 -9.12 6.07
N SER A 130 -1.44 -9.98 6.70
CA SER A 130 -2.02 -11.15 6.06
C SER A 130 -3.37 -10.85 5.39
N ALA A 131 -4.02 -9.74 5.76
CA ALA A 131 -5.34 -9.37 5.31
C ALA A 131 -5.33 -8.67 3.94
N ASP A 132 -6.23 -9.06 3.05
CA ASP A 132 -6.76 -8.18 2.01
C ASP A 132 -7.84 -7.26 2.60
N TRP A 133 -8.11 -6.14 1.96
CA TRP A 133 -9.17 -5.23 2.41
C TRP A 133 -10.54 -5.68 1.88
N MET A 134 -10.97 -6.81 2.44
CA MET A 134 -12.22 -7.50 2.12
C MET A 134 -12.97 -7.82 3.41
N GLY A 135 -14.29 -7.74 3.39
CA GLY A 135 -15.11 -7.99 4.56
C GLY A 135 -14.87 -9.35 5.23
N ARG A 136 -14.56 -10.41 4.46
CA ARG A 136 -14.21 -11.72 5.05
C ARG A 136 -12.89 -11.70 5.82
N ASN A 137 -11.88 -10.94 5.33
CA ASN A 137 -10.59 -10.83 6.00
C ASN A 137 -10.67 -9.90 7.21
N LEU A 138 -11.37 -8.78 7.09
CA LEU A 138 -11.41 -7.75 8.12
C LEU A 138 -12.42 -8.05 9.26
N ASN A 139 -13.46 -8.88 8.99
CA ASN A 139 -14.55 -9.08 9.95
C ASN A 139 -14.78 -10.54 10.37
N ARG A 140 -14.16 -11.53 9.69
CA ARG A 140 -14.49 -12.95 9.93
C ARG A 140 -13.30 -13.87 10.11
N ARG A 141 -12.17 -13.59 9.46
CA ARG A 141 -10.93 -14.38 9.57
C ARG A 141 -10.04 -13.81 10.65
N VAL A 142 -9.16 -14.64 11.17
CA VAL A 142 -8.04 -14.17 12.00
C VAL A 142 -6.92 -13.77 11.06
N GLU A 143 -6.69 -12.47 10.97
CA GLU A 143 -5.65 -11.87 10.17
C GLU A 143 -4.84 -10.90 11.03
N THR A 144 -3.66 -10.51 10.56
CA THR A 144 -2.75 -9.64 11.31
C THR A 144 -2.34 -8.42 10.49
N LEU A 145 -2.17 -7.30 11.19
CA LEU A 145 -1.53 -6.07 10.70
C LEU A 145 -0.41 -5.72 11.67
N ILE A 146 0.84 -5.77 11.21
CA ILE A 146 2.03 -5.64 12.05
C ILE A 146 2.81 -4.41 11.64
N GLU A 147 3.07 -3.50 12.58
CA GLU A 147 3.90 -2.33 12.34
C GLU A 147 5.40 -2.70 12.33
N CYS A 148 6.12 -2.20 11.35
CA CYS A 148 7.57 -2.36 11.23
C CYS A 148 8.28 -1.18 11.90
N PHE A 149 8.95 -1.41 13.03
CA PHE A 149 9.67 -0.36 13.77
C PHE A 149 11.15 -0.26 13.40
N ASN A 150 11.76 -1.34 12.94
CA ASN A 150 13.16 -1.33 12.55
C ASN A 150 13.37 -0.41 11.33
N GLU A 151 14.20 0.62 11.50
CA GLU A 151 14.43 1.66 10.50
C GLU A 151 14.99 1.12 9.18
N THR A 152 15.86 0.11 9.24
CA THR A 152 16.41 -0.56 8.05
C THR A 152 15.31 -1.30 7.28
N VAL A 153 14.46 -2.03 8.00
CA VAL A 153 13.32 -2.76 7.40
C VAL A 153 12.31 -1.79 6.80
N LYS A 154 11.99 -0.71 7.50
CA LYS A 154 11.11 0.36 6.98
C LYS A 154 11.67 0.97 5.69
N ALA A 155 12.95 1.32 5.68
CA ALA A 155 13.61 1.88 4.51
C ALA A 155 13.61 0.89 3.33
N GLN A 156 13.89 -0.39 3.57
CA GLN A 156 13.81 -1.42 2.54
C GLN A 156 12.40 -1.56 1.96
N ILE A 157 11.38 -1.60 2.81
CA ILE A 157 9.99 -1.73 2.37
C ILE A 157 9.57 -0.50 1.56
N THR A 158 9.82 0.71 2.05
CA THR A 158 9.36 1.93 1.39
C THR A 158 10.17 2.26 0.15
N SER A 159 11.52 2.32 0.26
CA SER A 159 12.38 2.86 -0.80
C SER A 159 12.82 1.82 -1.84
N GLN A 160 12.66 0.54 -1.55
CA GLN A 160 13.01 -0.53 -2.50
C GLN A 160 11.77 -1.31 -2.93
N VAL A 161 11.05 -1.96 -1.99
CA VAL A 161 9.91 -2.82 -2.37
C VAL A 161 8.75 -1.99 -2.91
N MET A 162 8.22 -1.04 -2.13
CA MET A 162 7.07 -0.25 -2.56
C MET A 162 7.43 0.72 -3.67
N ALA A 163 8.57 1.42 -3.59
CA ALA A 163 9.02 2.32 -4.64
C ALA A 163 9.19 1.60 -5.99
N ALA A 164 9.77 0.40 -6.02
CA ALA A 164 9.87 -0.39 -7.25
C ALA A 164 8.49 -0.78 -7.81
N ASN A 165 7.53 -1.18 -6.96
CA ASN A 165 6.16 -1.45 -7.40
C ASN A 165 5.48 -0.17 -7.94
N MET A 166 5.68 0.98 -7.29
CA MET A 166 5.13 2.26 -7.75
C MET A 166 5.77 2.71 -9.08
N ALA A 167 7.08 2.49 -9.24
CA ALA A 167 7.82 2.85 -10.45
C ALA A 167 7.63 1.88 -11.63
N ASP A 168 7.00 0.72 -11.44
CA ASP A 168 6.79 -0.23 -12.53
C ASP A 168 5.99 0.39 -13.68
N GLU A 169 6.55 0.28 -14.88
CA GLU A 169 5.96 0.74 -16.13
C GLU A 169 5.69 -0.42 -17.07
N ALA A 170 6.63 -1.37 -17.13
CA ALA A 170 6.63 -2.44 -18.13
C ALA A 170 5.45 -3.40 -18.02
N GLN A 171 4.92 -3.59 -16.81
CA GLN A 171 3.92 -4.60 -16.50
C GLN A 171 2.65 -4.02 -15.86
N SER A 172 2.55 -2.69 -15.81
CA SER A 172 1.47 -1.96 -15.14
C SER A 172 0.22 -1.79 -16.01
N TRP A 173 -0.93 -2.01 -15.39
CA TRP A 173 -2.26 -1.74 -15.92
C TRP A 173 -2.95 -0.76 -15.00
N LEU A 174 -3.40 0.37 -15.52
CA LEU A 174 -4.02 1.44 -14.76
C LEU A 174 -5.53 1.30 -14.74
N LEU A 175 -6.12 1.26 -13.55
CA LEU A 175 -7.57 1.29 -13.39
C LEU A 175 -8.10 2.68 -13.73
N GLN A 176 -9.09 2.73 -14.62
CA GLN A 176 -9.73 3.97 -15.07
C GLN A 176 -10.99 4.28 -14.25
N PRO A 177 -11.49 5.53 -14.29
CA PRO A 177 -12.74 5.92 -13.61
C PRO A 177 -13.96 5.09 -14.01
N ASP A 178 -13.98 4.57 -15.23
CA ASP A 178 -15.05 3.71 -15.76
C ASP A 178 -14.93 2.24 -15.36
N GLY A 179 -13.87 1.87 -14.65
CA GLY A 179 -13.60 0.51 -14.17
C GLY A 179 -12.80 -0.37 -15.13
N ARG A 180 -12.41 0.15 -16.30
CA ARG A 180 -11.54 -0.57 -17.23
C ARG A 180 -10.09 -0.47 -16.79
N TYR A 181 -9.29 -1.48 -17.10
CA TYR A 181 -7.84 -1.45 -16.97
C TYR A 181 -7.21 -1.15 -18.34
N LEU A 182 -6.41 -0.11 -18.39
CA LEU A 182 -5.59 0.21 -19.56
C LEU A 182 -4.12 -0.08 -19.26
N ARG A 183 -3.45 -0.74 -20.20
CA ARG A 183 -2.02 -0.98 -20.08
C ARG A 183 -1.28 0.36 -20.11
N TYR A 184 -0.36 0.56 -19.18
CA TYR A 184 0.51 1.72 -19.18
C TYR A 184 1.54 1.57 -20.32
N LEU A 185 1.51 2.47 -21.29
CA LEU A 185 2.41 2.47 -22.45
C LEU A 185 2.88 3.92 -22.67
N PRO A 186 3.96 4.36 -21.99
CA PRO A 186 4.50 5.69 -22.20
C PRO A 186 5.05 5.82 -23.62
N ALA A 187 4.67 6.91 -24.30
CA ALA A 187 5.07 7.14 -25.68
C ALA A 187 6.59 7.36 -25.81
N GLY A 188 7.22 6.75 -26.82
CA GLY A 188 8.61 7.01 -27.19
C GLY A 188 9.67 6.45 -26.25
N ARG A 189 9.32 5.48 -25.40
CA ARG A 189 10.25 4.80 -24.49
C ARG A 189 10.20 3.29 -24.65
N ASP A 190 11.34 2.67 -24.93
CA ASP A 190 11.52 1.23 -25.04
C ASP A 190 12.11 0.61 -23.75
N ASP A 191 12.73 1.42 -22.90
CA ASP A 191 13.42 1.02 -21.66
C ASP A 191 12.51 1.14 -20.42
N LEU A 192 11.38 0.47 -20.43
CA LEU A 192 10.42 0.54 -19.32
C LEU A 192 10.92 -0.19 -18.09
N PHE A 193 10.81 0.44 -16.94
CA PHE A 193 11.18 -0.17 -15.67
C PHE A 193 10.25 -1.31 -15.31
N SER A 194 10.82 -2.49 -14.98
CA SER A 194 10.09 -3.66 -14.50
C SER A 194 10.49 -3.99 -13.07
N CYS A 195 9.56 -3.91 -12.13
CA CYS A 195 9.82 -4.24 -10.73
C CYS A 195 10.18 -5.73 -10.55
N HIS A 196 9.58 -6.65 -11.33
CA HIS A 196 9.93 -8.07 -11.26
C HIS A 196 11.35 -8.33 -11.72
N LYS A 197 11.81 -7.67 -12.79
CA LYS A 197 13.21 -7.75 -13.25
C LYS A 197 14.14 -7.19 -12.18
N PHE A 198 13.81 -6.02 -11.63
CA PHE A 198 14.55 -5.39 -10.54
C PHE A 198 14.74 -6.35 -9.34
N PHE A 199 13.66 -7.01 -8.89
CA PHE A 199 13.73 -7.95 -7.77
C PHE A 199 14.53 -9.21 -8.09
N MET A 200 14.52 -9.70 -9.32
CA MET A 200 15.36 -10.83 -9.73
C MET A 200 16.84 -10.48 -9.76
N GLU A 201 17.18 -9.28 -10.21
CA GLU A 201 18.55 -8.79 -10.31
C GLU A 201 19.12 -8.32 -8.97
N ASN A 202 18.24 -8.00 -7.99
CA ASN A 202 18.61 -7.55 -6.66
C ASN A 202 18.01 -8.46 -5.57
N PRO A 203 18.41 -9.74 -5.50
CA PRO A 203 17.77 -10.72 -4.61
C PRO A 203 18.02 -10.46 -3.13
N SER A 204 19.04 -9.68 -2.77
CA SER A 204 19.39 -9.38 -1.39
C SER A 204 19.06 -7.94 -1.03
N LEU A 205 17.82 -7.70 -0.64
CA LEU A 205 17.42 -6.43 -0.02
C LEU A 205 17.90 -6.31 1.44
N SER A 206 18.52 -7.36 1.99
CA SER A 206 18.87 -7.45 3.42
C SER A 206 20.29 -6.97 3.76
N GLY A 207 20.92 -6.17 2.91
CA GLY A 207 22.19 -5.50 3.28
C GLY A 207 23.41 -6.40 3.33
N ARG A 208 23.41 -7.57 2.72
CA ARG A 208 24.59 -8.40 2.54
C ARG A 208 25.35 -7.98 1.27
N GLY A 209 26.21 -6.97 1.42
CA GLY A 209 27.15 -6.55 0.39
C GLY A 209 26.58 -5.59 -0.65
N SER A 210 27.45 -5.12 -1.52
CA SER A 210 27.23 -4.12 -2.57
C SER A 210 26.39 -4.60 -3.76
N ALA A 211 25.68 -5.72 -3.65
CA ALA A 211 24.84 -6.27 -4.72
C ALA A 211 23.55 -5.49 -4.98
N GLY A 212 23.23 -4.51 -4.15
CA GLY A 212 22.02 -3.67 -4.26
C GLY A 212 22.25 -2.27 -4.82
N ALA A 213 23.29 -2.05 -5.59
CA ALA A 213 23.73 -0.73 -6.04
C ALA A 213 22.93 -0.13 -7.21
N ARG A 214 21.85 -0.74 -7.66
CA ARG A 214 20.95 -0.11 -8.61
C ARG A 214 19.81 0.54 -7.83
N ASP A 215 19.78 1.86 -7.83
CA ASP A 215 18.69 2.63 -7.25
C ASP A 215 17.39 2.39 -8.02
N VAL A 216 16.29 2.31 -7.29
CA VAL A 216 14.96 2.39 -7.89
C VAL A 216 14.84 3.76 -8.55
N PRO A 217 14.32 3.86 -9.78
CA PRO A 217 14.11 5.14 -10.43
C PRO A 217 13.37 6.10 -9.50
N ALA A 218 13.80 7.36 -9.46
CA ALA A 218 13.10 8.40 -8.71
C ALA A 218 11.64 8.44 -9.19
N LEU A 219 10.69 8.38 -8.25
CA LEU A 219 9.28 8.55 -8.58
C LEU A 219 9.11 9.96 -9.13
N MET A 220 8.89 10.08 -10.44
CA MET A 220 8.45 11.34 -11.01
C MET A 220 7.05 11.61 -10.47
N HIS A 221 6.95 12.58 -9.58
CA HIS A 221 5.68 13.19 -9.27
C HIS A 221 5.25 13.91 -10.55
N SER A 222 4.32 13.34 -11.30
CA SER A 222 3.68 14.08 -12.38
C SER A 222 2.91 15.23 -11.74
N THR A 223 3.56 16.40 -11.70
CA THR A 223 2.88 17.67 -11.69
C THR A 223 2.32 17.84 -13.11
N ASP A 224 1.08 17.35 -13.32
CA ASP A 224 0.16 17.84 -14.36
C ASP A 224 -1.22 17.19 -14.10
#